data_2f25deec7433f14e8a99593e936dbfbd
#
_entry.id   2f25deec7433f14e8a99593e936dbfbd
#
_cell.length_a   1.000
_cell.length_b   1.000
_cell.length_c   1.000
_cell.angle_alpha   90.00
_cell.angle_beta   90.00
_cell.angle_gamma   90.00
#
_symmetry.space_group_name_H-M   'P 1'
#
loop_
_entity.id
_entity.type
_entity.pdbx_description
1 polymer ?
#
loop_
_entity_poly.entity_id
_entity_poly.type
_entity_poly.pdbx_seq_one_letter_code
_entity_poly.pdbx_strand_id
1 'polypeptide(L)' 'MEERDLLLLESAITAIDEASSAVVAEVERDRLGEASLARLSAVEAELKRSRLALEKIIQEETHQS' A
#
# COMPACT_ATOMS: atom_id res chain seq x y z
N MET A 1 10.15 3.04 19.08
CA MET A 1 10.20 3.79 17.79
C MET A 1 10.04 5.27 18.09
N GLU A 2 10.86 6.08 17.45
CA GLU A 2 10.71 7.52 17.58
C GLU A 2 9.49 8.02 16.84
N GLU A 3 8.87 9.08 17.33
CA GLU A 3 7.69 9.66 16.71
C GLU A 3 7.92 10.03 15.25
N ARG A 4 9.09 10.55 14.93
CA ARG A 4 9.46 10.89 13.57
C ARG A 4 9.37 9.69 12.64
N ASP A 5 9.89 8.54 13.07
CA ASP A 5 9.88 7.33 12.28
C ASP A 5 8.45 6.79 12.13
N LEU A 6 7.68 6.89 13.20
CA LEU A 6 6.28 6.51 13.15
C LEU A 6 5.51 7.32 12.11
N LEU A 7 5.71 8.63 12.10
CA LEU A 7 5.05 9.52 11.13
C LEU A 7 5.45 9.18 9.69
N LEU A 8 6.74 8.84 9.48
CA LEU A 8 7.19 8.46 8.16
C LEU A 8 6.55 7.17 7.69
N LEU A 9 6.39 6.19 8.57
CA LEU A 9 5.76 4.93 8.24
C LEU A 9 4.26 5.11 7.97
N GLU A 10 3.61 5.96 8.76
CA GLU A 10 2.20 6.27 8.53
C GLU A 10 2.00 7.00 7.20
N SER A 11 2.92 7.88 6.86
CA SER A 11 2.91 8.56 5.57
C SER A 11 3.07 7.57 4.41
N ALA A 12 3.90 6.55 4.60
CA ALA A 12 4.07 5.50 3.60
C ALA A 12 2.78 4.71 3.38
N ILE A 13 2.06 4.43 4.47
CA ILE A 13 0.77 3.74 4.36
C ILE A 13 -0.22 4.59 3.56
N THR A 14 -0.27 5.88 3.84
CA THR A 14 -1.15 6.80 3.10
C THR A 14 -0.81 6.79 1.60
N ALA A 15 0.49 6.80 1.27
CA ALA A 15 0.93 6.75 -0.12
C ALA A 15 0.51 5.45 -0.80
N ILE A 16 0.59 4.34 -0.08
CA ILE A 16 0.14 3.05 -0.60
C ILE A 16 -1.36 3.06 -0.85
N ASP A 17 -2.14 3.62 0.07
CA ASP A 17 -3.59 3.72 -0.10
C ASP A 17 -3.95 4.56 -1.32
N GLU A 18 -3.25 5.67 -1.53
CA GLU A 18 -3.46 6.50 -2.71
C GLU A 18 -3.11 5.75 -4.00
N ALA A 19 -2.00 5.02 -3.98
CA ALA A 19 -1.60 4.22 -5.13
C ALA A 19 -2.62 3.11 -5.43
N SER A 20 -3.14 2.46 -4.39
CA SER A 20 -4.15 1.43 -4.54
C SER A 20 -5.43 2.00 -5.17
N SER A 21 -5.86 3.17 -4.72
CA SER A 21 -7.03 3.83 -5.29
C SER A 21 -6.83 4.16 -6.77
N ALA A 22 -5.63 4.60 -7.14
CA ALA A 22 -5.32 4.92 -8.53
C ALA A 22 -5.34 3.65 -9.39
N VAL A 23 -4.82 2.55 -8.88
CA VAL A 23 -4.83 1.27 -9.60
C VAL A 23 -6.26 0.80 -9.83
N VAL A 24 -7.09 0.85 -8.79
CA VAL A 24 -8.49 0.44 -8.90
C VAL A 24 -9.22 1.31 -9.94
N ALA A 25 -8.98 2.62 -9.91
CA ALA A 25 -9.59 3.54 -10.86
C ALA A 25 -9.21 3.19 -12.30
N GLU A 26 -7.95 2.83 -12.55
CA GLU A 26 -7.51 2.46 -13.90
C GLU A 26 -8.15 1.16 -14.36
N VAL A 27 -8.28 0.18 -13.47
CA VAL A 27 -8.95 -1.07 -13.79
C VAL A 27 -10.41 -0.82 -14.14
N GLU A 28 -11.07 0.05 -13.40
CA GLU A 28 -12.49 0.36 -13.60
C GLU A 28 -12.76 1.11 -14.91
N ARG A 29 -11.76 1.82 -15.41
CA ARG A 29 -11.90 2.50 -16.70
C ARG A 29 -12.02 1.52 -17.86
N ASP A 30 -11.57 0.30 -17.69
CA ASP A 30 -11.69 -0.77 -18.69
C ASP A 30 -11.08 -0.39 -20.05
N ARG A 31 -9.93 0.28 -20.03
CA ARG A 31 -9.23 0.71 -21.24
C ARG A 31 -7.97 -0.06 -21.54
N LEU A 32 -7.59 -0.96 -20.63
CA LEU A 32 -6.35 -1.69 -20.72
C LEU A 32 -6.57 -3.09 -21.26
N GLY A 33 -5.55 -3.62 -21.93
CA GLY A 33 -5.59 -5.00 -22.39
C GLY A 33 -5.40 -5.97 -21.23
N GLU A 34 -5.67 -7.24 -21.47
CA GLU A 34 -5.61 -8.28 -20.43
C GLU A 34 -4.26 -8.38 -19.75
N ALA A 35 -3.16 -8.25 -20.49
CA ALA A 35 -1.83 -8.34 -19.91
C ALA A 35 -1.58 -7.21 -18.92
N SER A 36 -1.99 -6.00 -19.27
CA SER A 36 -1.84 -4.84 -18.39
C SER A 36 -2.73 -4.95 -17.17
N LEU A 37 -3.95 -5.43 -17.33
CA LEU A 37 -4.86 -5.66 -16.21
C LEU A 37 -4.28 -6.69 -15.24
N ALA A 38 -3.69 -7.76 -15.75
CA ALA A 38 -3.07 -8.78 -14.92
C ALA A 38 -1.90 -8.19 -14.13
N ARG A 39 -1.11 -7.33 -14.77
CA ARG A 39 0.01 -6.67 -14.09
C ARG A 39 -0.47 -5.72 -13.01
N LEU A 40 -1.55 -4.99 -13.26
CA LEU A 40 -2.12 -4.10 -12.25
C LEU A 40 -2.68 -4.87 -11.07
N SER A 41 -3.30 -6.04 -11.32
CA SER A 41 -3.75 -6.89 -10.23
C SER A 41 -2.59 -7.35 -9.35
N ALA A 42 -1.44 -7.69 -9.97
CA ALA A 42 -0.25 -8.07 -9.23
C ALA A 42 0.28 -6.89 -8.41
N VAL A 43 0.29 -5.69 -8.99
CA VAL A 43 0.73 -4.48 -8.30
C VAL A 43 -0.16 -4.22 -7.09
N GLU A 44 -1.48 -4.35 -7.24
CA GLU A 44 -2.40 -4.14 -6.13
C GLU A 44 -2.16 -5.13 -5.00
N ALA A 45 -1.92 -6.39 -5.33
CA ALA A 45 -1.60 -7.40 -4.32
C ALA A 45 -0.31 -7.06 -3.58
N GLU A 46 0.71 -6.57 -4.30
CA GLU A 46 1.95 -6.14 -3.68
C GLU A 46 1.76 -4.93 -2.76
N LEU A 47 0.96 -3.96 -3.19
CA LEU A 47 0.67 -2.79 -2.37
C LEU A 47 -0.02 -3.19 -1.08
N LYS A 48 -0.99 -4.08 -1.17
CA LYS A 48 -1.70 -4.58 0.00
C LYS A 48 -0.76 -5.30 0.97
N ARG A 49 0.12 -6.13 0.44
CA ARG A 49 1.11 -6.85 1.24
C ARG A 49 2.05 -5.89 1.95
N SER A 50 2.52 -4.87 1.22
CA SER A 50 3.40 -3.86 1.78
C SER A 50 2.70 -3.06 2.88
N ARG A 51 1.43 -2.74 2.68
CA ARG A 51 0.65 -2.02 3.69
C ARG A 51 0.56 -2.84 4.98
N LEU A 52 0.25 -4.12 4.86
CA LEU A 52 0.14 -4.99 6.03
C LEU A 52 1.48 -5.14 6.75
N ALA A 53 2.57 -5.22 6.00
CA ALA A 53 3.91 -5.29 6.60
C ALA A 53 4.24 -4.03 7.39
N LEU A 54 3.90 -2.85 6.83
CA LEU A 54 4.13 -1.58 7.51
C LEU A 54 3.27 -1.47 8.78
N GLU A 55 2.01 -1.87 8.70
CA GLU A 55 1.13 -1.86 9.87
C GLU A 55 1.67 -2.77 10.96
N LYS A 56 2.20 -3.92 10.58
CA LYS A 56 2.78 -4.85 11.55
C LYS A 56 4.01 -4.26 12.23
N ILE A 57 4.87 -3.60 11.47
CA ILE A 57 6.05 -2.94 12.04
C ILE A 57 5.62 -1.88 13.04
N ILE A 58 4.67 -1.04 12.67
CA ILE A 58 4.18 0.01 13.56
C ILE A 58 3.60 -0.60 14.83
N GLN A 59 2.80 -1.64 14.68
CA GLN A 59 2.17 -2.30 15.81
C GLN A 59 3.22 -2.89 16.77
N GLU A 60 4.20 -3.60 16.22
CA GLU A 60 5.24 -4.22 17.04
C GLU A 60 6.09 -3.19 17.77
N GLU A 61 6.44 -2.12 17.07
CA GLU A 61 7.30 -1.09 17.67
C GLU A 61 6.56 -0.24 18.71
N THR A 62 5.29 -0.01 18.52
CA THR A 62 4.51 0.77 19.47
C THR A 62 4.09 -0.03 20.70
N HIS A 63 4.15 -1.36 20.63
CA HIS A 63 3.81 -2.22 21.76
C HIS A 63 5.02 -2.57 22.64
N GLN A 64 6.19 -2.14 22.26
CA GLN A 64 7.42 -2.51 22.98
C GLN A 64 7.81 -1.58 24.11
N SER A 65 7.07 -0.61 24.42
CA SER A 65 7.41 0.35 25.49
C SER A 65 7.16 -0.15 26.89
#